data_b0c95ac4a4111072c6eb5446d7ad6bdc
#
_entry.id   b0c95ac4a4111072c6eb5446d7ad6bdc
#
_cell.length_a   1.000
_cell.length_b   1.000
_cell.length_c   1.000
_cell.angle_alpha   90.00
_cell.angle_beta   90.00
_cell.angle_gamma   90.00
#
_symmetry.space_group_name_H-M   'P 1'
#
loop_
_entity.id
_entity.type
_entity.pdbx_description
1 polymer ?
#
loop_
_entity_poly.entity_id
_entity_poly.type
_entity_poly.pdbx_seq_one_letter_code
_entity_poly.pdbx_strand_id
1 'polypeptide(L)'
;FEGDEKKGDIIGHFGLGFYSVFMVSENVEIETLSCQEGAEPVHWESKDGMDFAISEGHRTAHGTSIILHISDEEKEFLELYRVREVLTRYCGYMAYPIYLMDANAKPVEREEEIPGETNEDGTPKKRKVVDEPKPSLINDTKPLWLKKPSECEDKEYIDFYHKMFGWEDPLFWVHLNV
;
A
#
# COMPACT_ATOMS: atom_id res chain seq x y z
N PHE A 1 16.79 -14.52 -16.71
CA PHE A 1 16.88 -13.03 -16.70
C PHE A 1 18.27 -12.64 -17.14
N GLU A 2 18.53 -12.66 -18.45
CA GLU A 2 19.74 -12.11 -19.08
C GLU A 2 19.33 -10.82 -19.81
N GLY A 3 19.26 -9.74 -19.08
CA GLY A 3 19.09 -8.41 -19.62
C GLY A 3 19.77 -7.43 -18.67
N ASP A 4 20.40 -6.41 -19.23
CA ASP A 4 21.07 -5.29 -18.55
C ASP A 4 20.15 -4.43 -17.65
N GLU A 5 19.21 -5.06 -16.94
CA GLU A 5 18.37 -4.40 -15.95
C GLU A 5 19.21 -4.08 -14.73
N LYS A 6 19.21 -2.82 -14.38
CA LYS A 6 19.92 -2.27 -13.21
C LYS A 6 19.60 -3.14 -12.00
N LYS A 7 20.61 -3.82 -11.46
CA LYS A 7 20.51 -4.72 -10.29
C LYS A 7 19.86 -4.11 -9.03
N GLY A 8 19.44 -2.86 -9.08
CA GLY A 8 18.79 -2.14 -7.98
C GLY A 8 17.27 -2.16 -7.96
N ASP A 9 16.61 -2.63 -9.03
CA ASP A 9 15.14 -2.54 -9.15
C ASP A 9 14.41 -3.80 -8.65
N ILE A 10 15.15 -4.88 -8.30
CA ILE A 10 14.57 -6.12 -7.82
C ILE A 10 14.60 -6.15 -6.29
N ILE A 11 13.42 -6.15 -5.66
CA ILE A 11 13.27 -6.21 -4.20
C ILE A 11 13.50 -7.64 -3.69
N GLY A 12 13.02 -8.65 -4.40
CA GLY A 12 13.11 -10.06 -4.00
C GLY A 12 14.31 -10.77 -4.63
N HIS A 13 15.13 -11.44 -3.81
CA HIS A 13 16.34 -12.13 -4.27
C HIS A 13 16.19 -13.66 -4.34
N PHE A 14 15.28 -14.25 -3.57
CA PHE A 14 15.20 -15.71 -3.39
C PHE A 14 14.04 -16.36 -4.16
N GLY A 15 13.10 -15.59 -4.70
CA GLY A 15 11.90 -16.11 -5.39
C GLY A 15 10.90 -16.84 -4.48
N LEU A 16 11.13 -16.86 -3.18
CA LEU A 16 10.31 -17.63 -2.22
C LEU A 16 9.20 -16.80 -1.58
N GLY A 17 9.25 -15.47 -1.66
CA GLY A 17 8.28 -14.59 -0.99
C GLY A 17 6.83 -14.84 -1.41
N PHE A 18 6.61 -15.17 -2.69
CA PHE A 18 5.28 -15.48 -3.19
C PHE A 18 4.67 -16.71 -2.51
N TYR A 19 5.45 -17.75 -2.24
CA TYR A 19 4.92 -18.99 -1.63
C TYR A 19 4.37 -18.79 -0.21
N SER A 20 4.76 -17.72 0.47
CA SER A 20 4.21 -17.41 1.81
C SER A 20 2.71 -17.11 1.80
N VAL A 21 2.12 -16.77 0.66
CA VAL A 21 0.68 -16.52 0.52
C VAL A 21 -0.16 -17.75 0.86
N PHE A 22 0.36 -18.95 0.61
CA PHE A 22 -0.31 -20.21 0.94
C PHE A 22 -0.34 -20.54 2.43
N MET A 23 0.36 -19.77 3.27
CA MET A 23 0.27 -19.89 4.72
C MET A 23 -1.01 -19.27 5.29
N VAL A 24 -1.63 -18.36 4.53
CA VAL A 24 -2.80 -17.59 5.00
C VAL A 24 -4.03 -17.75 4.10
N SER A 25 -3.88 -18.42 2.94
CA SER A 25 -4.95 -18.53 1.95
C SER A 25 -5.22 -19.98 1.53
N GLU A 26 -6.50 -20.28 1.26
CA GLU A 26 -6.94 -21.57 0.74
C GLU A 26 -6.84 -21.68 -0.79
N ASN A 27 -6.87 -20.52 -1.46
CA ASN A 27 -6.74 -20.41 -2.90
C ASN A 27 -6.07 -19.08 -3.24
N VAL A 28 -5.25 -19.07 -4.27
CA VAL A 28 -4.57 -17.88 -4.77
C VAL A 28 -4.84 -17.77 -6.27
N GLU A 29 -5.31 -16.59 -6.69
CA GLU A 29 -5.49 -16.29 -8.10
C GLU A 29 -4.56 -15.15 -8.51
N ILE A 30 -4.06 -15.21 -9.74
CA ILE A 30 -3.25 -14.16 -10.33
C ILE A 30 -3.86 -13.79 -11.67
N GLU A 31 -4.22 -12.52 -11.83
CA GLU A 31 -4.60 -11.93 -13.11
C GLU A 31 -3.47 -11.01 -13.59
N THR A 32 -2.89 -11.29 -14.72
CA THR A 32 -1.74 -10.53 -15.21
C THR A 32 -1.81 -10.23 -16.71
N LEU A 33 -1.30 -9.05 -17.08
CA LEU A 33 -1.09 -8.64 -18.47
C LEU A 33 0.28 -7.96 -18.58
N SER A 34 1.12 -8.50 -19.46
CA SER A 34 2.45 -7.93 -19.72
C SER A 34 2.35 -6.56 -20.39
N CYS A 35 3.35 -5.70 -20.16
CA CYS A 35 3.50 -4.43 -20.89
C CYS A 35 4.03 -4.61 -22.32
N GLN A 36 4.38 -5.81 -22.75
CA GLN A 36 4.86 -6.09 -24.11
C GLN A 36 3.72 -5.96 -25.12
N GLU A 37 4.03 -5.42 -26.29
CA GLU A 37 3.05 -5.29 -27.36
C GLU A 37 2.58 -6.67 -27.84
N GLY A 38 1.25 -6.85 -27.99
CA GLY A 38 0.65 -8.13 -28.41
C GLY A 38 0.54 -9.17 -27.29
N ALA A 39 0.87 -8.83 -26.05
CA ALA A 39 0.67 -9.74 -24.92
C ALA A 39 -0.84 -9.97 -24.66
N GLU A 40 -1.20 -11.21 -24.36
CA GLU A 40 -2.55 -11.60 -23.94
C GLU A 40 -2.63 -11.69 -22.41
N PRO A 41 -3.79 -11.37 -21.83
CA PRO A 41 -3.98 -11.51 -20.39
C PRO A 41 -4.02 -12.96 -19.98
N VAL A 42 -3.45 -13.27 -18.82
CA VAL A 42 -3.37 -14.63 -18.27
C VAL A 42 -3.95 -14.65 -16.87
N HIS A 43 -4.77 -15.67 -16.63
CA HIS A 43 -5.25 -16.06 -15.31
C HIS A 43 -4.53 -17.33 -14.84
N TRP A 44 -4.06 -17.29 -13.60
CA TRP A 44 -3.44 -18.44 -12.93
C TRP A 44 -4.10 -18.63 -11.57
N GLU A 45 -4.35 -19.88 -11.18
CA GLU A 45 -4.86 -20.20 -9.85
C GLU A 45 -4.20 -21.45 -9.26
N SER A 46 -4.08 -21.49 -7.93
CA SER A 46 -3.57 -22.63 -7.19
C SER A 46 -4.07 -22.63 -5.75
N LYS A 47 -4.22 -23.82 -5.17
CA LYS A 47 -4.59 -24.02 -3.76
C LYS A 47 -3.40 -24.27 -2.84
N ASP A 48 -2.35 -24.84 -3.35
CA ASP A 48 -1.21 -25.33 -2.55
C ASP A 48 0.16 -24.90 -3.11
N GLY A 49 0.17 -24.23 -4.25
CA GLY A 49 1.39 -23.81 -4.94
C GLY A 49 2.11 -24.94 -5.71
N MET A 50 1.62 -26.18 -5.66
CA MET A 50 2.17 -27.32 -6.40
C MET A 50 1.37 -27.58 -7.66
N ASP A 51 0.07 -27.74 -7.51
CA ASP A 51 -0.84 -27.89 -8.63
C ASP A 51 -1.44 -26.53 -9.00
N PHE A 52 -1.48 -26.21 -10.29
CA PHE A 52 -2.02 -24.93 -10.75
C PHE A 52 -2.77 -25.10 -12.08
N ALA A 53 -3.70 -24.20 -12.33
CA ALA A 53 -4.38 -24.04 -13.61
C ALA A 53 -3.98 -22.70 -14.25
N ILE A 54 -3.88 -22.69 -15.59
CA ILE A 54 -3.68 -21.48 -16.38
C ILE A 54 -4.80 -21.40 -17.41
N SER A 55 -5.38 -20.21 -17.54
CA SER A 55 -6.44 -19.91 -18.51
C SER A 55 -6.28 -18.48 -19.06
N GLU A 56 -7.15 -18.12 -19.99
CA GLU A 56 -7.25 -16.74 -20.47
C GLU A 56 -7.68 -15.81 -19.33
N GLY A 57 -6.98 -14.69 -19.19
CA GLY A 57 -7.27 -13.66 -18.19
C GLY A 57 -8.22 -12.58 -18.72
N HIS A 58 -8.62 -11.67 -17.83
CA HIS A 58 -9.60 -10.62 -18.14
C HIS A 58 -9.06 -9.21 -18.07
N ARG A 59 -7.76 -9.03 -17.79
CA ARG A 59 -7.17 -7.70 -17.67
C ARG A 59 -7.12 -6.97 -19.01
N THR A 60 -7.47 -5.69 -18.98
CA THR A 60 -7.41 -4.80 -20.15
C THR A 60 -6.25 -3.80 -20.08
N ALA A 61 -5.60 -3.68 -18.92
CA ALA A 61 -4.43 -2.83 -18.71
C ALA A 61 -3.27 -3.66 -18.15
N HIS A 62 -2.02 -3.32 -18.52
CA HIS A 62 -0.84 -3.99 -18.01
C HIS A 62 -0.77 -3.96 -16.47
N GLY A 63 -0.14 -4.96 -15.89
CA GLY A 63 0.02 -5.11 -14.46
C GLY A 63 -0.44 -6.47 -13.96
N THR A 64 -0.38 -6.65 -12.63
CA THR A 64 -0.73 -7.92 -11.99
C THR A 64 -1.63 -7.65 -10.79
N SER A 65 -2.69 -8.46 -10.67
CA SER A 65 -3.51 -8.56 -9.46
C SER A 65 -3.27 -9.94 -8.84
N ILE A 66 -3.04 -9.98 -7.54
CA ILE A 66 -2.94 -11.22 -6.77
C ILE A 66 -4.11 -11.22 -5.81
N ILE A 67 -4.96 -12.23 -5.88
CA ILE A 67 -6.17 -12.37 -5.08
C ILE A 67 -5.95 -13.53 -4.13
N LEU A 68 -6.02 -13.25 -2.84
CA LEU A 68 -5.85 -14.23 -1.78
C LEU A 68 -7.21 -14.55 -1.16
N HIS A 69 -7.66 -15.80 -1.29
CA HIS A 69 -8.84 -16.30 -0.57
C HIS A 69 -8.39 -16.73 0.81
N ILE A 70 -8.50 -15.82 1.76
CA ILE A 70 -8.01 -16.01 3.12
C ILE A 70 -8.75 -17.16 3.80
N SER A 71 -8.00 -18.06 4.45
CA SER A 71 -8.54 -19.20 5.19
C SER A 71 -9.35 -18.75 6.41
N ASP A 72 -10.24 -19.63 6.88
CA ASP A 72 -11.07 -19.35 8.06
C ASP A 72 -10.24 -19.09 9.32
N GLU A 73 -9.08 -19.68 9.42
CA GLU A 73 -8.17 -19.56 10.55
C GLU A 73 -7.45 -18.22 10.58
N GLU A 74 -7.26 -17.58 9.39
CA GLU A 74 -6.49 -16.36 9.21
C GLU A 74 -7.35 -15.13 8.88
N LYS A 75 -8.64 -15.16 9.24
CA LYS A 75 -9.61 -14.07 8.97
C LYS A 75 -9.20 -12.71 9.51
N GLU A 76 -8.28 -12.64 10.45
CA GLU A 76 -7.76 -11.35 10.93
C GLU A 76 -7.16 -10.50 9.80
N PHE A 77 -6.62 -11.13 8.75
CA PHE A 77 -6.07 -10.42 7.58
C PHE A 77 -7.14 -9.89 6.60
N LEU A 78 -8.42 -10.13 6.85
CA LEU A 78 -9.52 -9.45 6.16
C LEU A 78 -9.84 -8.09 6.78
N GLU A 79 -9.33 -7.83 8.00
CA GLU A 79 -9.54 -6.58 8.69
C GLU A 79 -8.55 -5.51 8.23
N LEU A 80 -9.07 -4.39 7.71
CA LEU A 80 -8.26 -3.28 7.19
C LEU A 80 -7.21 -2.80 8.21
N TYR A 81 -7.58 -2.74 9.48
CA TYR A 81 -6.69 -2.34 10.57
C TYR A 81 -5.48 -3.29 10.68
N ARG A 82 -5.74 -4.60 10.66
CA ARG A 82 -4.69 -5.61 10.78
C ARG A 82 -3.71 -5.58 9.62
N VAL A 83 -4.23 -5.46 8.39
CA VAL A 83 -3.39 -5.32 7.19
C VAL A 83 -2.55 -4.05 7.27
N ARG A 84 -3.14 -2.93 7.69
CA ARG A 84 -2.42 -1.66 7.88
C ARG A 84 -1.29 -1.78 8.89
N GLU A 85 -1.54 -2.42 10.04
CA GLU A 85 -0.53 -2.64 11.08
C GLU A 85 0.67 -3.41 10.53
N VAL A 86 0.42 -4.54 9.84
CA VAL A 86 1.47 -5.38 9.24
C VAL A 86 2.25 -4.61 8.18
N LEU A 87 1.57 -3.92 7.26
CA LEU A 87 2.23 -3.15 6.21
C LEU A 87 3.06 -2.00 6.79
N THR A 88 2.56 -1.28 7.78
CA THR A 88 3.30 -0.20 8.42
C THR A 88 4.54 -0.73 9.12
N ARG A 89 4.42 -1.86 9.82
CA ARG A 89 5.53 -2.45 10.58
C ARG A 89 6.65 -2.98 9.70
N TYR A 90 6.31 -3.69 8.62
CA TYR A 90 7.29 -4.42 7.82
C TYR A 90 7.65 -3.75 6.50
N CYS A 91 6.76 -2.90 5.98
CA CYS A 91 6.92 -2.26 4.68
C CYS A 91 6.96 -0.72 4.77
N GLY A 92 6.94 -0.15 5.99
CA GLY A 92 6.78 1.28 6.23
C GLY A 92 7.84 2.18 5.57
N TYR A 93 8.96 1.62 5.14
CA TYR A 93 10.08 2.35 4.52
C TYR A 93 10.57 1.71 3.22
N MET A 94 9.71 0.96 2.53
CA MET A 94 10.05 0.43 1.21
C MET A 94 10.16 1.55 0.18
N ALA A 95 11.06 1.39 -0.78
CA ALA A 95 11.33 2.39 -1.82
C ALA A 95 10.15 2.65 -2.78
N TYR A 96 9.22 1.70 -2.88
CA TYR A 96 8.05 1.81 -3.75
C TYR A 96 6.79 2.14 -2.94
N PRO A 97 5.90 3.02 -3.45
CA PRO A 97 4.70 3.40 -2.73
C PRO A 97 3.71 2.23 -2.60
N ILE A 98 3.22 2.02 -1.39
CA ILE A 98 2.22 1.01 -1.06
C ILE A 98 0.95 1.71 -0.65
N TYR A 99 -0.14 1.42 -1.36
CA TYR A 99 -1.46 1.98 -1.09
C TYR A 99 -2.40 0.90 -0.55
N LEU A 100 -3.16 1.26 0.47
CA LEU A 100 -4.18 0.40 1.07
C LEU A 100 -5.55 1.05 0.91
N MET A 101 -6.53 0.26 0.48
CA MET A 101 -7.92 0.68 0.33
C MET A 101 -8.84 -0.45 0.80
N ASP A 102 -9.91 -0.08 1.48
CA ASP A 102 -11.02 -1.00 1.74
C ASP A 102 -11.95 -1.00 0.52
N ALA A 103 -12.05 -2.14 -0.16
CA ALA A 103 -12.92 -2.32 -1.31
C ALA A 103 -14.42 -2.21 -0.96
N ASN A 104 -14.78 -2.42 0.31
CA ASN A 104 -16.15 -2.32 0.82
C ASN A 104 -16.48 -0.94 1.43
N ALA A 105 -15.52 -0.03 1.47
CA ALA A 105 -15.73 1.30 2.00
C ALA A 105 -16.81 2.03 1.20
N LYS A 106 -17.75 2.62 1.93
CA LYS A 106 -18.83 3.41 1.33
C LYS A 106 -18.43 4.87 1.24
N PRO A 107 -18.90 5.61 0.23
CA PRO A 107 -18.77 7.05 0.18
C PRO A 107 -19.34 7.70 1.45
N VAL A 108 -18.65 8.72 1.95
CA VAL A 108 -19.05 9.45 3.15
C VAL A 108 -19.62 10.79 2.72
N GLU A 109 -20.88 11.06 3.08
CA GLU A 109 -21.47 12.39 2.91
C GLU A 109 -20.97 13.31 4.03
N ARG A 110 -20.43 14.47 3.65
CA ARG A 110 -20.12 15.56 4.57
C ARG A 110 -20.75 16.86 4.11
N GLU A 111 -21.06 17.74 5.05
CA GLU A 111 -21.49 19.08 4.76
C GLU A 111 -20.27 20.02 4.72
N GLU A 112 -20.13 20.77 3.66
CA GLU A 112 -19.10 21.77 3.48
C GLU A 112 -19.76 23.15 3.35
N GLU A 113 -19.22 24.14 4.08
CA GLU A 113 -19.69 25.51 3.98
C GLU A 113 -19.29 26.12 2.63
N ILE A 114 -20.21 26.82 1.98
CA ILE A 114 -19.96 27.52 0.72
C ILE A 114 -19.34 28.86 1.05
N PRO A 115 -18.05 29.11 0.68
CA PRO A 115 -17.41 30.38 0.97
C PRO A 115 -18.17 31.58 0.36
N GLY A 116 -18.51 32.55 1.20
CA GLY A 116 -19.16 33.78 0.75
C GLY A 116 -20.67 33.71 0.55
N GLU A 117 -21.32 32.57 0.82
CA GLU A 117 -22.77 32.44 0.79
C GLU A 117 -23.34 32.24 2.19
N THR A 118 -24.35 33.05 2.53
CA THR A 118 -25.09 32.96 3.79
C THR A 118 -26.59 32.78 3.52
N ASN A 119 -27.27 32.10 4.42
CA ASN A 119 -28.73 32.05 4.46
C ASN A 119 -29.31 33.40 4.91
N GLU A 120 -30.63 33.56 4.79
CA GLU A 120 -31.35 34.77 5.24
C GLU A 120 -31.20 35.05 6.74
N ASP A 121 -30.88 34.03 7.54
CA ASP A 121 -30.63 34.11 8.99
C ASP A 121 -29.15 34.40 9.35
N GLY A 122 -28.28 34.63 8.36
CA GLY A 122 -26.86 34.92 8.55
C GLY A 122 -25.96 33.67 8.76
N THR A 123 -26.50 32.46 8.72
CA THR A 123 -25.72 31.23 8.81
C THR A 123 -25.06 30.88 7.47
N PRO A 124 -23.85 30.26 7.47
CA PRO A 124 -23.22 29.82 6.23
C PRO A 124 -24.10 28.81 5.48
N LYS A 125 -24.25 29.00 4.18
CA LYS A 125 -24.86 27.96 3.34
C LYS A 125 -23.94 26.77 3.27
N LYS A 126 -24.53 25.58 3.34
CA LYS A 126 -23.84 24.29 3.26
C LYS A 126 -24.23 23.55 2.01
N ARG A 127 -23.26 22.86 1.43
CA ARG A 127 -23.50 21.87 0.36
C ARG A 127 -23.13 20.48 0.86
N LYS A 128 -23.85 19.48 0.38
CA LYS A 128 -23.45 18.09 0.57
C LYS A 128 -22.34 17.74 -0.41
N VAL A 129 -21.24 17.25 0.12
CA VAL A 129 -20.10 16.73 -0.64
C VAL A 129 -20.00 15.24 -0.32
N VAL A 130 -19.85 14.44 -1.36
CA VAL A 130 -19.64 12.99 -1.22
C VAL A 130 -18.15 12.72 -1.42
N ASP A 131 -17.51 12.25 -0.37
CA ASP A 131 -16.11 11.83 -0.42
C ASP A 131 -16.06 10.34 -0.79
N GLU A 132 -15.59 10.05 -2.00
CA GLU A 132 -15.32 8.69 -2.44
C GLU A 132 -14.13 8.09 -1.69
N PRO A 133 -14.17 6.79 -1.35
CA PRO A 133 -13.06 6.10 -0.73
C PRO A 133 -11.81 6.19 -1.62
N LYS A 134 -10.69 6.54 -1.03
CA LYS A 134 -9.42 6.69 -1.73
C LYS A 134 -8.34 5.79 -1.12
N PRO A 135 -7.46 5.22 -1.95
CA PRO A 135 -6.29 4.52 -1.44
C PRO A 135 -5.45 5.42 -0.54
N SER A 136 -5.05 4.92 0.62
CA SER A 136 -4.17 5.63 1.56
C SER A 136 -2.74 5.12 1.42
N LEU A 137 -1.77 6.03 1.25
CA LEU A 137 -0.35 5.70 1.24
C LEU A 137 0.07 5.21 2.63
N ILE A 138 0.75 4.07 2.71
CA ILE A 138 1.16 3.42 3.96
C ILE A 138 2.61 3.74 4.32
N ASN A 139 3.50 3.71 3.34
CA ASN A 139 4.94 3.78 3.57
C ASN A 139 5.53 5.14 3.18
N ASP A 140 6.69 5.40 3.76
CA ASP A 140 7.54 6.52 3.40
C ASP A 140 8.64 6.04 2.45
N THR A 141 8.57 6.46 1.18
CA THR A 141 9.53 6.08 0.15
C THR A 141 10.84 6.85 0.21
N LYS A 142 10.91 7.90 1.03
CA LYS A 142 12.09 8.75 1.23
C LYS A 142 12.37 8.95 2.71
N PRO A 143 12.68 7.86 3.43
CA PRO A 143 12.92 7.92 4.86
C PRO A 143 14.08 8.86 5.22
N LEU A 144 14.07 9.33 6.47
CA LEU A 144 14.99 10.34 6.97
C LEU A 144 16.48 9.99 6.72
N TRP A 145 16.86 8.72 6.85
CA TRP A 145 18.24 8.26 6.65
C TRP A 145 18.74 8.32 5.20
N LEU A 146 17.86 8.52 4.21
CA LEU A 146 18.26 8.75 2.81
C LEU A 146 18.54 10.22 2.51
N LYS A 147 18.21 11.13 3.41
CA LYS A 147 18.50 12.57 3.29
C LYS A 147 19.91 12.85 3.81
N LYS A 148 20.50 13.96 3.36
CA LYS A 148 21.73 14.44 3.96
C LYS A 148 21.41 15.12 5.31
N PRO A 149 22.29 15.00 6.34
CA PRO A 149 22.05 15.66 7.63
C PRO A 149 21.80 17.16 7.52
N SER A 150 22.44 17.83 6.55
CA SER A 150 22.29 19.27 6.28
C SER A 150 20.94 19.65 5.67
N GLU A 151 20.16 18.67 5.21
CA GLU A 151 18.83 18.87 4.60
C GLU A 151 17.71 18.52 5.57
N CYS A 152 18.05 18.09 6.80
CA CYS A 152 17.10 17.70 7.82
C CYS A 152 16.97 18.75 8.91
N GLU A 153 15.74 19.03 9.33
CA GLU A 153 15.42 19.88 10.46
C GLU A 153 15.26 19.04 11.74
N ASP A 154 15.53 19.64 12.90
CA ASP A 154 15.37 19.00 14.22
C ASP A 154 13.97 18.38 14.40
N LYS A 155 12.96 19.06 13.91
CA LYS A 155 11.58 18.57 13.94
C LYS A 155 11.40 17.26 13.21
N GLU A 156 12.07 17.04 12.07
CA GLU A 156 11.96 15.79 11.30
C GLU A 156 12.51 14.59 12.08
N TYR A 157 13.57 14.79 12.90
CA TYR A 157 14.11 13.75 13.77
C TYR A 157 13.15 13.41 14.91
N ILE A 158 12.53 14.41 15.51
CA ILE A 158 11.54 14.24 16.58
C ILE A 158 10.31 13.52 16.03
N ASP A 159 9.75 13.98 14.91
CA ASP A 159 8.58 13.36 14.25
C ASP A 159 8.87 11.90 13.85
N PHE A 160 10.07 11.63 13.33
CA PHE A 160 10.50 10.28 13.02
C PHE A 160 10.57 9.38 14.27
N TYR A 161 11.15 9.90 15.35
CA TYR A 161 11.24 9.17 16.63
C TYR A 161 9.86 8.86 17.20
N HIS A 162 8.95 9.84 17.21
CA HIS A 162 7.57 9.64 17.67
C HIS A 162 6.82 8.60 16.85
N LYS A 163 7.04 8.58 15.54
CA LYS A 163 6.44 7.58 14.64
C LYS A 163 6.91 6.15 14.96
N MET A 164 8.15 5.99 15.42
CA MET A 164 8.77 4.68 15.69
C MET A 164 8.56 4.20 17.13
N PHE A 165 8.63 5.11 18.10
CA PHE A 165 8.78 4.76 19.52
C PHE A 165 7.75 5.40 20.45
N GLY A 166 6.84 6.21 19.94
CA GLY A 166 5.79 6.87 20.72
C GLY A 166 6.05 8.36 20.99
N TRP A 167 5.32 8.92 21.96
CA TRP A 167 5.21 10.36 22.15
C TRP A 167 6.28 11.00 23.06
N GLU A 168 7.24 10.23 23.55
CA GLU A 168 8.35 10.77 24.33
C GLU A 168 9.40 11.37 23.39
N ASP A 169 9.95 12.54 23.76
CA ASP A 169 11.00 13.15 22.97
C ASP A 169 12.33 12.41 23.10
N PRO A 170 13.11 12.29 22.01
CA PRO A 170 14.44 11.69 22.08
C PRO A 170 15.38 12.61 22.89
N LEU A 171 16.28 12.01 23.68
CA LEU A 171 17.28 12.77 24.42
C LEU A 171 18.32 13.43 23.49
N PHE A 172 18.68 12.75 22.43
CA PHE A 172 19.55 13.23 21.35
C PHE A 172 19.44 12.31 20.15
N TRP A 173 19.94 12.75 19.02
CA TRP A 173 20.04 11.94 17.79
C TRP A 173 21.40 12.11 17.14
N VAL A 174 21.79 11.11 16.36
CA VAL A 174 22.98 11.14 15.50
C VAL A 174 22.57 10.66 14.12
N HIS A 175 22.81 11.48 13.12
CA HIS A 175 22.57 11.13 11.73
C HIS A 175 23.93 10.86 11.06
N LEU A 176 24.20 9.60 10.75
CA LEU A 176 25.42 9.19 10.07
C LEU A 176 25.19 9.19 8.56
N ASN A 177 26.08 9.84 7.84
CA ASN A 177 26.09 9.81 6.38
C ASN A 177 26.96 8.59 5.98
N VAL A 178 26.34 7.51 5.56
CA VAL A 178 27.02 6.26 5.17
C VAL A 178 27.05 6.15 3.65
#